data_1f5582b1343ed16a4526efae4a1713c8
#
_entry.id   1f5582b1343ed16a4526efae4a1713c8
#
_cell.length_a   1.000
_cell.length_b   1.000
_cell.length_c   1.000
_cell.angle_alpha   90.00
_cell.angle_beta   90.00
_cell.angle_gamma   90.00
#
_symmetry.space_group_name_H-M   'P 1'
#
loop_
_entity.id
_entity.type
_entity.pdbx_description
1 polymer ?
#
loop_
_entity_poly.entity_id
_entity_poly.type
_entity_poly.pdbx_seq_one_letter_code
_entity_poly.pdbx_strand_id
1 'polypeptide(L)'
;MLNFPNPSRVYDASRHGVCFWGYDNSREIAFLVDDRMLKKLNPHILADELALLAAFDSSRVQILEFARNLYNGGTQSRYTIS
;
A
#
# COMPACT_ATOMS: atom_id res chain seq x y z
N MET A 1 -3.09 17.58 3.63
CA MET A 1 -4.02 16.45 3.47
C MET A 1 -3.39 15.38 2.59
N LEU A 2 -3.50 14.12 2.97
CA LEU A 2 -2.89 13.03 2.22
C LEU A 2 -3.71 12.68 0.98
N ASN A 3 -3.07 12.72 -0.18
CA ASN A 3 -3.69 12.41 -1.47
C ASN A 3 -2.88 11.34 -2.19
N PHE A 4 -3.52 10.63 -3.12
CA PHE A 4 -2.90 9.57 -3.89
C PHE A 4 -3.06 9.83 -5.40
N PRO A 5 -2.40 10.88 -5.93
CA PRO A 5 -2.50 11.19 -7.35
C PRO A 5 -1.72 10.23 -8.25
N ASN A 6 -0.74 9.51 -7.68
CA ASN A 6 0.11 8.60 -8.43
C ASN A 6 -0.45 7.18 -8.32
N PRO A 7 -0.95 6.57 -9.41
CA PRO A 7 -1.50 5.21 -9.36
C PRO A 7 -0.44 4.10 -9.37
N SER A 8 0.84 4.44 -9.43
CA SER A 8 1.91 3.46 -9.49
C SER A 8 1.95 2.60 -8.22
N ARG A 9 2.27 1.34 -8.41
CA ARG A 9 2.55 0.41 -7.32
C ARG A 9 3.63 -0.55 -7.81
N VAL A 10 4.50 -0.97 -6.87
CA VAL A 10 5.64 -1.83 -7.18
C VAL A 10 5.74 -2.92 -6.12
N TYR A 11 5.90 -4.16 -6.55
CA TYR A 11 6.14 -5.25 -5.60
C TYR A 11 7.59 -5.22 -5.13
N ASP A 12 7.78 -5.21 -3.80
CA ASP A 12 9.08 -5.26 -3.16
C ASP A 12 9.29 -6.67 -2.58
N ALA A 13 10.04 -7.50 -3.32
CA ALA A 13 10.26 -8.89 -2.93
C ALA A 13 11.06 -9.00 -1.61
N SER A 14 11.97 -8.07 -1.36
CA SER A 14 12.79 -8.12 -0.14
C SER A 14 11.98 -7.84 1.13
N ARG A 15 10.91 -7.07 1.02
CA ARG A 15 10.04 -6.74 2.14
C ARG A 15 8.68 -7.45 2.08
N HIS A 16 8.46 -8.27 1.08
CA HIS A 16 7.24 -9.07 0.90
C HIS A 16 5.97 -8.23 0.92
N GLY A 17 5.92 -7.22 0.06
CA GLY A 17 4.74 -6.37 0.00
C GLY A 17 4.72 -5.46 -1.23
N VAL A 18 3.63 -4.74 -1.39
CA VAL A 18 3.43 -3.80 -2.49
C VAL A 18 3.65 -2.39 -1.98
N CYS A 19 4.56 -1.67 -2.63
CA CYS A 19 4.84 -0.27 -2.33
C CYS A 19 3.93 0.63 -3.15
N PHE A 20 3.44 1.70 -2.51
CA PHE A 20 2.71 2.76 -3.18
C PHE A 20 2.96 4.07 -2.43
N TRP A 21 2.53 5.18 -2.99
CA TRP A 21 2.90 6.49 -2.48
C TRP A 21 1.71 7.42 -2.39
N GLY A 22 1.68 8.20 -1.30
CA GLY A 22 0.78 9.31 -1.14
C GLY A 22 1.56 10.61 -1.00
N TYR A 23 0.86 11.73 -1.06
CA TYR A 23 1.47 13.05 -0.95
C TYR A 23 0.68 13.91 0.00
N ASP A 24 1.40 14.58 0.89
CA ASP A 24 0.85 15.61 1.76
C ASP A 24 1.48 16.92 1.33
N ASN A 25 0.75 17.72 0.55
CA ASN A 25 1.28 18.82 -0.21
C ASN A 25 2.40 18.31 -1.14
N SER A 26 3.62 18.80 -1.02
CA SER A 26 4.75 18.35 -1.83
C SER A 26 5.56 17.22 -1.19
N ARG A 27 5.17 16.77 0.00
CA ARG A 27 5.89 15.73 0.74
C ARG A 27 5.40 14.35 0.34
N GLU A 28 6.32 13.51 -0.16
CA GLU A 28 6.01 12.14 -0.53
C GLU A 28 6.04 11.23 0.69
N ILE A 29 5.01 10.41 0.83
CA ILE A 29 4.88 9.42 1.90
C ILE A 29 4.84 8.05 1.26
N ALA A 30 5.74 7.15 1.66
CA ALA A 30 5.80 5.79 1.14
C ALA A 30 5.02 4.84 2.02
N PHE A 31 4.25 3.94 1.39
CA PHE A 31 3.50 2.91 2.09
C PHE A 31 3.88 1.54 1.54
N LEU A 32 3.90 0.56 2.42
CA LEU A 32 4.03 -0.84 2.05
C LEU A 32 2.84 -1.59 2.63
N VAL A 33 2.05 -2.25 1.78
CA VAL A 33 1.05 -3.21 2.25
C VAL A 33 1.65 -4.60 2.09
N ASP A 34 1.76 -5.34 3.19
CA ASP A 34 2.45 -6.63 3.13
C ASP A 34 1.57 -7.75 2.56
N ASP A 35 2.22 -8.85 2.19
CA ASP A 35 1.54 -9.99 1.57
C ASP A 35 0.44 -10.55 2.45
N ARG A 36 0.64 -10.56 3.78
CA ARG A 36 -0.35 -11.10 4.71
C ARG A 36 -1.63 -10.27 4.70
N MET A 37 -1.49 -8.95 4.66
CA MET A 37 -2.67 -8.08 4.57
C MET A 37 -3.38 -8.26 3.24
N LEU A 38 -2.64 -8.40 2.14
CA LEU A 38 -3.24 -8.66 0.82
C LEU A 38 -4.02 -9.98 0.83
N LYS A 39 -3.51 -11.01 1.49
CA LYS A 39 -4.21 -12.29 1.64
C LYS A 39 -5.45 -12.18 2.52
N LYS A 40 -5.43 -11.34 3.54
CA LYS A 40 -6.63 -11.10 4.36
C LYS A 40 -7.75 -10.46 3.54
N LEU A 41 -7.39 -9.53 2.66
CA LEU A 41 -8.36 -8.84 1.80
C LEU A 41 -8.83 -9.74 0.65
N ASN A 42 -8.00 -10.69 0.23
CA ASN A 42 -8.26 -11.59 -0.90
C ASN A 42 -7.79 -13.01 -0.54
N PRO A 43 -8.56 -13.77 0.26
CA PRO A 43 -8.08 -15.02 0.86
C PRO A 43 -7.67 -16.12 -0.13
N HIS A 44 -8.14 -16.03 -1.37
CA HIS A 44 -7.88 -17.07 -2.37
C HIS A 44 -6.77 -16.74 -3.36
N ILE A 45 -6.03 -15.66 -3.14
CA ILE A 45 -4.97 -15.26 -4.07
C ILE A 45 -3.76 -16.19 -3.96
N LEU A 46 -3.07 -16.33 -5.09
CA LEU A 46 -1.77 -17.02 -5.14
C LEU A 46 -0.71 -16.07 -4.57
N ALA A 47 0.40 -16.64 -4.10
CA ALA A 47 1.47 -15.88 -3.45
C ALA A 47 2.57 -15.45 -4.43
N ASP A 48 2.25 -15.27 -5.72
CA ASP A 48 3.20 -14.75 -6.69
C ASP A 48 3.01 -13.25 -6.91
N GLU A 49 4.02 -12.62 -7.49
CA GLU A 49 4.05 -11.17 -7.66
C GLU A 49 2.85 -10.64 -8.45
N LEU A 50 2.51 -11.28 -9.58
CA LEU A 50 1.40 -10.82 -10.41
C LEU A 50 0.06 -10.92 -9.68
N ALA A 51 -0.15 -12.01 -8.95
CA ALA A 51 -1.37 -12.19 -8.18
C ALA A 51 -1.46 -11.18 -7.04
N LEU A 52 -0.35 -10.89 -6.37
CA LEU A 52 -0.32 -9.91 -5.28
C LEU A 52 -0.56 -8.49 -5.80
N LEU A 53 -0.01 -8.12 -6.95
CA LEU A 53 -0.28 -6.84 -7.58
C LEU A 53 -1.74 -6.72 -8.01
N ALA A 54 -2.32 -7.78 -8.56
CA ALA A 54 -3.74 -7.81 -8.93
C ALA A 54 -4.63 -7.68 -7.69
N ALA A 55 -4.26 -8.32 -6.59
CA ALA A 55 -4.97 -8.21 -5.32
C ALA A 55 -4.93 -6.78 -4.79
N PHE A 56 -3.76 -6.13 -4.87
CA PHE A 56 -3.65 -4.72 -4.53
C PHE A 56 -4.62 -3.88 -5.36
N ASP A 57 -4.64 -4.08 -6.68
CA ASP A 57 -5.49 -3.30 -7.56
C ASP A 57 -6.98 -3.49 -7.22
N SER A 58 -7.41 -4.72 -6.94
CA SER A 58 -8.80 -5.00 -6.61
C SER A 58 -9.22 -4.48 -5.23
N SER A 59 -8.28 -4.29 -4.32
CA SER A 59 -8.53 -3.80 -2.96
C SER A 59 -8.01 -2.37 -2.74
N ARG A 60 -7.68 -1.67 -3.81
CA ARG A 60 -7.03 -0.35 -3.74
C ARG A 60 -7.79 0.63 -2.83
N VAL A 61 -9.10 0.72 -2.97
CA VAL A 61 -9.90 1.66 -2.18
C VAL A 61 -9.73 1.40 -0.68
N GLN A 62 -9.82 0.14 -0.27
CA GLN A 62 -9.63 -0.24 1.13
C GLN A 62 -8.20 0.03 1.62
N ILE A 63 -7.22 -0.27 0.78
CA ILE A 63 -5.80 -0.06 1.13
C ILE A 63 -5.48 1.42 1.30
N LEU A 64 -5.99 2.27 0.42
CA LEU A 64 -5.80 3.71 0.55
C LEU A 64 -6.50 4.26 1.79
N GLU A 65 -7.63 3.70 2.18
CA GLU A 65 -8.31 4.07 3.42
C GLU A 65 -7.46 3.70 4.64
N PHE A 66 -6.87 2.51 4.65
CA PHE A 66 -5.95 2.12 5.72
C PHE A 66 -4.75 3.08 5.79
N ALA A 67 -4.21 3.47 4.64
CA ALA A 67 -3.10 4.42 4.59
C ALA A 67 -3.48 5.76 5.20
N ARG A 68 -4.66 6.28 4.87
CA ARG A 68 -5.16 7.54 5.42
C ARG A 68 -5.31 7.47 6.94
N ASN A 69 -5.83 6.36 7.44
CA ASN A 69 -6.04 6.17 8.87
C ASN A 69 -4.71 6.02 9.63
N LEU A 70 -3.70 5.47 8.98
CA LEU A 70 -2.40 5.25 9.59
C LEU A 70 -1.55 6.53 9.61
N TYR A 71 -1.70 7.37 8.61
CA TYR A 71 -0.92 8.59 8.45
C TYR A 71 -1.33 9.63 9.51
N ASN A 72 -0.35 10.18 10.23
CA ASN A 72 -0.62 11.12 11.32
C ASN A 72 -0.16 12.57 11.05
N GLY A 73 0.39 12.84 9.86
CA GLY A 73 0.85 14.17 9.50
C GLY A 73 2.17 14.60 10.14
N GLY A 74 2.83 13.70 10.90
CA GLY A 74 4.09 14.00 11.55
C GLY A 74 5.30 13.86 10.63
N THR A 75 6.47 13.60 11.21
CA THR A 75 7.73 13.52 10.46
C THR A 75 7.95 12.17 9.80
N GLN A 76 7.21 11.16 10.18
CA GLN A 76 7.34 9.82 9.59
C GLN A 76 6.90 9.86 8.12
N SER A 77 7.75 9.34 7.23
CA SER A 77 7.50 9.33 5.79
C SER A 77 7.36 7.92 5.22
N ARG A 78 7.43 6.89 6.06
CA ARG A 78 7.27 5.49 5.67
C ARG A 78 6.36 4.77 6.63
N TYR A 79 5.41 4.01 6.09
CA TYR A 79 4.44 3.25 6.88
C TYR A 79 4.29 1.85 6.31
N THR A 80 4.01 0.89 7.17
CA THR A 80 3.69 -0.48 6.77
C THR A 80 2.27 -0.83 7.21
N ILE A 81 1.48 -1.34 6.28
CA ILE A 81 0.11 -1.81 6.51
C ILE A 81 0.15 -3.33 6.58
N SER A 82 -0.12 -3.87 7.75
CA SER A 82 -0.06 -5.32 7.97
C SER A 82 -1.19 -5.82 8.86
#